data_a06b48dd10585f03c3a6541c9ddcee1c
#
_entry.id   a06b48dd10585f03c3a6541c9ddcee1c
#
_cell.length_a   1.000
_cell.length_b   1.000
_cell.length_c   1.000
_cell.angle_alpha   90.00
_cell.angle_beta   90.00
_cell.angle_gamma   90.00
#
_symmetry.space_group_name_H-M   'P 1'
#
loop_
_entity.id
_entity.type
_entity.pdbx_description
1 polymer ?
#
loop_
_entity_poly.entity_id
_entity_poly.type
_entity_poly.pdbx_seq_one_letter_code
_entity_poly.pdbx_strand_id
1 'polypeptide(L)'
;MLELAQKYKRWGAPRMHAVLKREGLVANHKRTERIYYKVLKLSIRRKTRKKLRSVARESLAVAVRPNQRWSMDFIFDVLENGRRIKSLNIVDDFTRECLAAEVDTSLGGLKVVRILDMLKEMRGLPEAITMDNGPEFTSRVMDEWAWRNKVKLAFIAPGKPVQNAYAESFNDKIRQECFNEHWFPNLSEARRIVEEWRQEYNSFRPHSSLGDLTPQEFAARAVNA
;
A
#
# COMPACT_ATOMS: atom_id res chain seq x y z
N MET A 1 -7.08 16.51 -17.54
CA MET A 1 -6.18 15.36 -17.83
C MET A 1 -4.71 15.76 -17.78
N LEU A 2 -4.29 16.87 -18.39
CA LEU A 2 -2.88 17.30 -18.35
C LEU A 2 -2.42 17.55 -16.91
N GLU A 3 -3.19 18.26 -16.12
CA GLU A 3 -2.95 18.53 -14.69
C GLU A 3 -2.81 17.23 -13.87
N LEU A 4 -3.73 16.27 -14.09
CA LEU A 4 -3.64 14.94 -13.45
C LEU A 4 -2.35 14.22 -13.85
N ALA A 5 -1.93 14.32 -15.12
CA ALA A 5 -0.71 13.68 -15.60
C ALA A 5 0.56 14.34 -15.04
N GLN A 6 0.54 15.64 -14.81
CA GLN A 6 1.63 16.37 -14.17
C GLN A 6 1.76 16.01 -12.68
N LYS A 7 0.61 15.91 -11.98
CA LYS A 7 0.57 15.55 -10.57
C LYS A 7 0.90 14.08 -10.36
N TYR A 8 0.31 13.19 -11.18
CA TYR A 8 0.43 11.73 -11.02
C TYR A 8 1.20 11.09 -12.18
N LYS A 9 2.50 11.30 -12.23
CA LYS A 9 3.38 10.85 -13.32
C LYS A 9 3.37 9.34 -13.56
N ARG A 10 2.99 8.55 -12.55
CA ARG A 10 2.91 7.08 -12.61
C ARG A 10 1.52 6.53 -12.91
N TRP A 11 0.54 7.40 -13.18
CA TRP A 11 -0.81 6.97 -13.52
C TRP A 11 -1.01 6.83 -15.03
N GLY A 12 -1.49 5.66 -15.46
CA GLY A 12 -1.82 5.40 -16.86
C GLY A 12 -3.24 5.81 -17.22
N ALA A 13 -3.54 5.77 -18.53
CA ALA A 13 -4.84 6.11 -19.08
C ALA A 13 -6.05 5.49 -18.32
N PRO A 14 -6.05 4.21 -17.91
CA PRO A 14 -7.19 3.64 -17.18
C PRO A 14 -7.48 4.33 -15.85
N ARG A 15 -6.45 4.63 -15.05
CA ARG A 15 -6.63 5.30 -13.75
C ARG A 15 -7.05 6.74 -13.92
N MET A 16 -6.47 7.45 -14.89
CA MET A 16 -6.94 8.79 -15.24
C MET A 16 -8.38 8.80 -15.72
N HIS A 17 -8.79 7.78 -16.48
CA HIS A 17 -10.18 7.64 -16.90
C HIS A 17 -11.13 7.48 -15.72
N ALA A 18 -10.76 6.66 -14.72
CA ALA A 18 -11.58 6.45 -13.53
C ALA A 18 -11.85 7.77 -12.78
N VAL A 19 -10.81 8.61 -12.59
CA VAL A 19 -10.98 9.93 -11.97
C VAL A 19 -11.83 10.86 -12.83
N LEU A 20 -11.53 11.00 -14.12
CA LEU A 20 -12.28 11.89 -15.02
C LEU A 20 -13.75 11.47 -15.16
N LYS A 21 -14.03 10.18 -15.11
CA LYS A 21 -15.39 9.64 -15.11
C LYS A 21 -16.12 9.99 -13.82
N ARG A 22 -15.45 9.88 -12.68
CA ARG A 22 -15.99 10.26 -11.35
C ARG A 22 -16.35 11.75 -11.31
N GLU A 23 -15.54 12.59 -11.93
CA GLU A 23 -15.75 14.03 -12.05
C GLU A 23 -16.79 14.40 -13.16
N GLY A 24 -17.38 13.44 -13.84
CA GLY A 24 -18.36 13.66 -14.90
C GLY A 24 -17.77 14.24 -16.20
N LEU A 25 -16.46 14.36 -16.33
CA LEU A 25 -15.77 14.99 -17.46
C LEU A 25 -15.68 14.10 -18.70
N VAL A 26 -15.80 12.79 -18.53
CA VAL A 26 -15.71 11.82 -19.64
C VAL A 26 -16.48 10.52 -19.31
N ALA A 27 -17.24 10.02 -20.29
CA ALA A 27 -17.93 8.76 -20.17
C ALA A 27 -17.20 7.60 -20.90
N ASN A 28 -16.53 7.92 -22.02
CA ASN A 28 -15.95 6.93 -22.92
C ASN A 28 -14.43 6.79 -22.74
N HIS A 29 -13.99 5.59 -22.33
CA HIS A 29 -12.56 5.29 -22.13
C HIS A 29 -11.72 5.44 -23.39
N LYS A 30 -12.26 5.13 -24.58
CA LYS A 30 -11.54 5.31 -25.86
C LYS A 30 -11.17 6.76 -26.12
N ARG A 31 -12.01 7.72 -25.69
CA ARG A 31 -11.69 9.16 -25.76
C ARG A 31 -10.51 9.49 -24.84
N THR A 32 -10.52 8.98 -23.62
CA THR A 32 -9.41 9.16 -22.66
C THR A 32 -8.11 8.60 -23.22
N GLU A 33 -8.13 7.37 -23.74
CA GLU A 33 -6.95 6.71 -24.31
C GLU A 33 -6.41 7.47 -25.52
N ARG A 34 -7.27 7.94 -26.43
CA ARG A 34 -6.87 8.75 -27.58
C ARG A 34 -6.15 10.03 -27.13
N ILE A 35 -6.72 10.74 -26.14
CA ILE A 35 -6.11 11.97 -25.63
C ILE A 35 -4.77 11.64 -24.96
N TYR A 36 -4.73 10.62 -24.11
CA TYR A 36 -3.54 10.22 -23.37
C TYR A 36 -2.38 9.82 -24.30
N TYR A 37 -2.63 8.89 -25.23
CA TYR A 37 -1.56 8.32 -26.07
C TYR A 37 -1.28 9.13 -27.34
N LYS A 38 -2.33 9.69 -27.99
CA LYS A 38 -2.16 10.34 -29.30
C LYS A 38 -1.99 11.86 -29.23
N VAL A 39 -2.73 12.53 -28.33
CA VAL A 39 -2.70 13.99 -28.22
C VAL A 39 -1.58 14.42 -27.27
N LEU A 40 -1.58 13.89 -26.04
CA LEU A 40 -0.59 14.25 -25.01
C LEU A 40 0.70 13.43 -25.13
N LYS A 41 0.73 12.38 -25.96
CA LYS A 41 1.88 11.49 -26.19
C LYS A 41 2.46 10.93 -24.89
N LEU A 42 1.61 10.70 -23.89
CA LEU A 42 2.00 10.18 -22.60
C LEU A 42 2.17 8.66 -22.66
N SER A 43 3.13 8.14 -21.91
CA SER A 43 3.32 6.69 -21.74
C SER A 43 3.93 6.41 -20.39
N ILE A 44 3.55 5.26 -19.79
CA ILE A 44 4.22 4.75 -18.60
C ILE A 44 5.12 3.60 -19.02
N ARG A 45 6.41 3.68 -18.66
CA ARG A 45 7.33 2.57 -18.85
C ARG A 45 6.92 1.42 -17.94
N ARG A 46 6.36 0.36 -18.51
CA ARG A 46 6.05 -0.88 -17.78
C ARG A 46 7.27 -1.80 -17.82
N LYS A 47 7.71 -2.29 -16.65
CA LYS A 47 8.65 -3.40 -16.61
C LYS A 47 7.91 -4.67 -17.09
N THR A 48 8.27 -5.20 -18.26
CA THR A 48 7.81 -6.52 -18.69
C THR A 48 8.54 -7.58 -17.87
N ARG A 49 7.82 -8.23 -16.96
CA ARG A 49 8.34 -9.42 -16.29
C ARG A 49 8.27 -10.58 -17.27
N LYS A 50 9.39 -11.30 -17.49
CA LYS A 50 9.36 -12.60 -18.18
C LYS A 50 8.42 -13.52 -17.41
N LYS A 51 7.39 -14.07 -18.08
CA LYS A 51 6.53 -15.10 -17.50
C LYS A 51 7.37 -16.35 -17.25
N LEU A 52 7.86 -16.53 -16.04
CA LEU A 52 8.35 -17.84 -15.59
C LEU A 52 7.13 -18.74 -15.40
N ARG A 53 7.26 -20.03 -15.78
CA ARG A 53 6.22 -21.03 -15.50
C ARG A 53 5.98 -21.03 -13.98
N SER A 54 4.77 -20.68 -13.57
CA SER A 54 4.40 -20.68 -12.16
C SER A 54 4.18 -22.13 -11.73
N VAL A 55 4.91 -22.59 -10.74
CA VAL A 55 4.52 -23.77 -9.96
C VAL A 55 3.24 -23.39 -9.19
N ALA A 56 2.26 -24.28 -9.16
CA ALA A 56 1.05 -24.11 -8.36
C ALA A 56 1.45 -23.79 -6.91
N ARG A 57 1.07 -22.60 -6.44
CA ARG A 57 1.42 -22.11 -5.12
C ARG A 57 0.14 -22.08 -4.30
N GLU A 58 0.18 -22.66 -3.11
CA GLU A 58 -0.89 -22.46 -2.14
C GLU A 58 -0.98 -20.97 -1.81
N SER A 59 -2.04 -20.32 -2.27
CA SER A 59 -2.35 -18.95 -1.88
C SER A 59 -3.00 -18.97 -0.50
N LEU A 60 -2.65 -18.02 0.35
CA LEU A 60 -3.45 -17.76 1.56
C LEU A 60 -4.90 -17.46 1.13
N ALA A 61 -5.86 -17.94 1.91
CA ALA A 61 -7.27 -17.64 1.68
C ALA A 61 -7.47 -16.12 1.55
N VAL A 62 -8.23 -15.70 0.56
CA VAL A 62 -8.51 -14.28 0.32
C VAL A 62 -9.32 -13.75 1.51
N ALA A 63 -8.93 -12.60 2.05
CA ALA A 63 -9.72 -11.93 3.08
C ALA A 63 -11.07 -11.49 2.49
N VAL A 64 -12.15 -11.74 3.23
CA VAL A 64 -13.54 -11.50 2.77
C VAL A 64 -14.25 -10.40 3.56
N ARG A 65 -13.62 -9.86 4.60
CA ARG A 65 -14.14 -8.76 5.42
C ARG A 65 -13.02 -7.86 5.97
N PRO A 66 -13.33 -6.60 6.32
CA PRO A 66 -12.38 -5.70 6.97
C PRO A 66 -11.81 -6.33 8.26
N ASN A 67 -10.57 -6.00 8.56
CA ASN A 67 -9.84 -6.51 9.74
C ASN A 67 -9.73 -8.04 9.86
N GLN A 68 -10.03 -8.80 8.80
CA GLN A 68 -9.78 -10.23 8.82
C GLN A 68 -8.29 -10.53 8.78
N ARG A 69 -7.54 -9.81 7.96
CA ARG A 69 -6.10 -9.94 7.89
C ARG A 69 -5.45 -8.62 7.48
N TRP A 70 -4.42 -8.25 8.22
CA TRP A 70 -3.50 -7.20 7.80
C TRP A 70 -2.21 -7.81 7.27
N SER A 71 -1.60 -7.15 6.30
CA SER A 71 -0.26 -7.47 5.82
C SER A 71 0.66 -6.32 6.15
N MET A 72 1.85 -6.61 6.68
CA MET A 72 2.84 -5.59 6.97
C MET A 72 4.22 -5.95 6.43
N ASP A 73 4.98 -4.91 6.08
CA ASP A 73 6.33 -5.05 5.53
C ASP A 73 7.08 -3.72 5.63
N PHE A 74 8.40 -3.80 5.55
CA PHE A 74 9.28 -2.65 5.54
C PHE A 74 9.72 -2.26 4.14
N ILE A 75 9.87 -0.96 3.94
CA ILE A 75 10.54 -0.39 2.77
C ILE A 75 11.68 0.50 3.26
N PHE A 76 12.80 0.51 2.55
CA PHE A 76 14.00 1.25 2.95
C PHE A 76 14.31 2.35 1.96
N ASP A 77 14.80 3.48 2.47
CA ASP A 77 15.27 4.61 1.67
C ASP A 77 16.39 5.37 2.40
N VAL A 78 16.80 6.50 1.85
CA VAL A 78 17.82 7.37 2.42
C VAL A 78 17.37 8.82 2.41
N LEU A 79 17.75 9.59 3.43
CA LEU A 79 17.62 11.04 3.44
C LEU A 79 18.74 11.67 2.58
N GLU A 80 18.57 12.93 2.21
CA GLU A 80 19.56 13.71 1.43
C GLU A 80 20.98 13.67 2.03
N ASN A 81 21.07 13.65 3.35
CA ASN A 81 22.34 13.53 4.08
C ASN A 81 22.91 12.09 4.14
N GLY A 82 22.34 11.14 3.39
CA GLY A 82 22.76 9.74 3.34
C GLY A 82 22.30 8.88 4.52
N ARG A 83 21.58 9.44 5.51
CA ARG A 83 21.06 8.65 6.64
C ARG A 83 19.95 7.74 6.18
N ARG A 84 20.05 6.45 6.50
CA ARG A 84 19.02 5.45 6.16
C ARG A 84 17.75 5.69 6.97
N ILE A 85 16.62 5.52 6.29
CA ILE A 85 15.28 5.51 6.85
C ILE A 85 14.57 4.23 6.42
N LYS A 86 13.57 3.83 7.18
CA LYS A 86 12.65 2.76 6.82
C LYS A 86 11.22 3.17 7.12
N SER A 87 10.29 2.69 6.31
CA SER A 87 8.86 2.85 6.51
C SER A 87 8.25 1.50 6.84
N LEU A 88 7.51 1.42 7.94
CA LEU A 88 6.62 0.30 8.24
C LEU A 88 5.29 0.56 7.55
N ASN A 89 4.92 -0.30 6.62
CA ASN A 89 3.66 -0.22 5.90
C ASN A 89 2.72 -1.33 6.37
N ILE A 90 1.49 -0.96 6.75
CA ILE A 90 0.45 -1.89 7.20
C ILE A 90 -0.78 -1.68 6.33
N VAL A 91 -1.28 -2.75 5.73
CA VAL A 91 -2.39 -2.74 4.77
C VAL A 91 -3.45 -3.73 5.19
N ASP A 92 -4.71 -3.36 5.11
CA ASP A 92 -5.83 -4.29 5.23
C ASP A 92 -5.98 -5.08 3.92
N ASP A 93 -5.92 -6.41 3.99
CA ASP A 93 -5.94 -7.27 2.81
C ASP A 93 -7.28 -7.28 2.08
N PHE A 94 -8.37 -6.93 2.75
CA PHE A 94 -9.69 -6.85 2.13
C PHE A 94 -9.96 -5.48 1.53
N THR A 95 -9.86 -4.42 2.33
CA THR A 95 -10.20 -3.05 1.89
C THR A 95 -9.10 -2.40 1.06
N ARG A 96 -7.88 -2.92 1.09
CA ARG A 96 -6.66 -2.31 0.49
C ARG A 96 -6.27 -0.98 1.12
N GLU A 97 -6.89 -0.58 2.22
CA GLU A 97 -6.49 0.62 2.95
C GLU A 97 -5.07 0.49 3.48
N CYS A 98 -4.27 1.51 3.28
CA CYS A 98 -3.01 1.68 3.99
C CYS A 98 -3.31 2.23 5.40
N LEU A 99 -3.22 1.37 6.39
CA LEU A 99 -3.55 1.71 7.78
C LEU A 99 -2.47 2.56 8.43
N ALA A 100 -1.21 2.24 8.12
CA ALA A 100 -0.04 3.00 8.55
C ALA A 100 1.06 2.95 7.49
N ALA A 101 1.81 4.04 7.37
CA ALA A 101 3.05 4.15 6.61
C ALA A 101 4.03 4.99 7.45
N GLU A 102 4.56 4.37 8.51
CA GLU A 102 5.37 5.05 9.53
C GLU A 102 6.85 5.09 9.15
N VAL A 103 7.39 6.29 9.03
CA VAL A 103 8.80 6.51 8.63
C VAL A 103 9.66 6.86 9.83
N ASP A 104 10.75 6.10 10.01
CA ASP A 104 11.76 6.41 11.03
C ASP A 104 13.15 5.91 10.60
N THR A 105 14.18 6.37 11.31
CA THR A 105 15.55 5.86 11.17
C THR A 105 15.72 4.52 11.88
N SER A 106 14.87 4.22 12.86
CA SER A 106 14.86 2.95 13.60
C SER A 106 13.41 2.59 13.99
N LEU A 107 12.94 1.45 13.50
CA LEU A 107 11.63 0.88 13.80
C LEU A 107 11.84 -0.54 14.34
N GLY A 108 12.20 -0.66 15.61
CA GLY A 108 12.29 -1.95 16.31
C GLY A 108 10.93 -2.44 16.81
N GLY A 109 10.85 -3.68 17.30
CA GLY A 109 9.60 -4.32 17.72
C GLY A 109 8.73 -3.48 18.67
N LEU A 110 9.31 -2.74 19.63
CA LEU A 110 8.56 -1.85 20.52
C LEU A 110 7.83 -0.71 19.77
N LYS A 111 8.45 -0.15 18.73
CA LYS A 111 7.78 0.88 17.91
C LYS A 111 6.69 0.27 17.04
N VAL A 112 6.92 -0.91 16.49
CA VAL A 112 5.90 -1.66 15.75
C VAL A 112 4.67 -1.91 16.64
N VAL A 113 4.87 -2.39 17.85
CA VAL A 113 3.78 -2.61 18.83
C VAL A 113 3.01 -1.33 19.13
N ARG A 114 3.69 -0.19 19.35
CA ARG A 114 3.02 1.11 19.56
C ARG A 114 2.15 1.53 18.38
N ILE A 115 2.60 1.29 17.16
CA ILE A 115 1.81 1.56 15.95
C ILE A 115 0.58 0.65 15.90
N LEU A 116 0.74 -0.62 16.22
CA LEU A 116 -0.39 -1.57 16.29
C LEU A 116 -1.39 -1.22 17.40
N ASP A 117 -0.92 -0.75 18.56
CA ASP A 117 -1.81 -0.27 19.64
C ASP A 117 -2.59 0.97 19.22
N MET A 118 -1.95 1.92 18.54
CA MET A 118 -2.65 3.08 17.97
C MET A 118 -3.73 2.64 16.95
N LEU A 119 -3.41 1.71 16.05
CA LEU A 119 -4.37 1.20 15.08
C LEU A 119 -5.53 0.44 15.75
N LYS A 120 -5.25 -0.30 16.84
CA LYS A 120 -6.26 -0.96 17.65
C LYS A 120 -7.29 0.03 18.19
N GLU A 121 -6.86 1.18 18.70
CA GLU A 121 -7.76 2.21 19.23
C GLU A 121 -8.60 2.87 18.12
N MET A 122 -8.02 3.04 16.92
CA MET A 122 -8.69 3.73 15.82
C MET A 122 -9.70 2.86 15.05
N ARG A 123 -9.43 1.56 14.87
CA ARG A 123 -10.26 0.70 14.01
C ARG A 123 -10.45 -0.74 14.51
N GLY A 124 -9.95 -1.07 15.69
CA GLY A 124 -9.98 -2.42 16.24
C GLY A 124 -8.80 -3.28 15.78
N LEU A 125 -8.87 -4.56 16.07
CA LEU A 125 -7.80 -5.53 15.83
C LEU A 125 -8.10 -6.40 14.61
N PRO A 126 -7.06 -6.88 13.89
CA PRO A 126 -7.21 -7.93 12.90
C PRO A 126 -7.27 -9.31 13.58
N GLU A 127 -7.81 -10.30 12.87
CA GLU A 127 -7.71 -11.71 13.31
C GLU A 127 -6.29 -12.25 13.12
N ALA A 128 -5.62 -11.82 12.05
CA ALA A 128 -4.26 -12.21 11.74
C ALA A 128 -3.45 -11.08 11.12
N ILE A 129 -2.14 -11.12 11.31
CA ILE A 129 -1.19 -10.23 10.63
C ILE A 129 -0.18 -11.10 9.87
N THR A 130 -0.05 -10.86 8.57
CA THR A 130 0.96 -11.50 7.71
C THR A 130 2.19 -10.61 7.60
N MET A 131 3.37 -11.19 7.79
CA MET A 131 4.65 -10.49 7.77
C MET A 131 5.80 -11.41 7.39
N ASP A 132 6.95 -10.85 7.07
CA ASP A 132 8.19 -11.61 6.88
C ASP A 132 8.81 -12.03 8.23
N ASN A 133 9.93 -12.74 8.17
CA ASN A 133 10.67 -13.19 9.36
C ASN A 133 11.72 -12.15 9.81
N GLY A 134 11.48 -10.87 9.59
CA GLY A 134 12.37 -9.80 10.04
C GLY A 134 12.54 -9.79 11.58
N PRO A 135 13.72 -9.39 12.08
CA PRO A 135 13.98 -9.40 13.53
C PRO A 135 13.05 -8.47 14.32
N GLU A 136 12.49 -7.45 13.68
CA GLU A 136 11.51 -6.56 14.28
C GLU A 136 10.19 -7.27 14.56
N PHE A 137 9.81 -8.21 13.68
CA PHE A 137 8.55 -8.95 13.75
C PHE A 137 8.66 -10.23 14.56
N THR A 138 9.84 -10.87 14.59
CA THR A 138 10.10 -12.08 15.40
C THR A 138 10.55 -11.74 16.84
N SER A 139 10.29 -10.52 17.28
CA SER A 139 10.69 -10.04 18.59
C SER A 139 9.72 -10.51 19.68
N ARG A 140 10.25 -10.78 20.88
CA ARG A 140 9.43 -11.17 22.05
C ARG A 140 8.27 -10.20 22.34
N VAL A 141 8.49 -8.90 22.14
CA VAL A 141 7.43 -7.89 22.34
C VAL A 141 6.27 -8.07 21.37
N MET A 142 6.53 -8.49 20.13
CA MET A 142 5.48 -8.80 19.15
C MET A 142 4.70 -10.04 19.55
N ASP A 143 5.39 -11.09 19.99
CA ASP A 143 4.73 -12.33 20.47
C ASP A 143 3.84 -12.05 21.68
N GLU A 144 4.34 -11.29 22.67
CA GLU A 144 3.57 -10.89 23.86
C GLU A 144 2.37 -10.01 23.50
N TRP A 145 2.53 -9.10 22.57
CA TRP A 145 1.43 -8.25 22.07
C TRP A 145 0.35 -9.08 21.38
N ALA A 146 0.75 -9.96 20.47
CA ALA A 146 -0.16 -10.83 19.73
C ALA A 146 -0.94 -11.77 20.66
N TRP A 147 -0.27 -12.36 21.62
CA TRP A 147 -0.89 -13.22 22.63
C TRP A 147 -1.94 -12.46 23.47
N ARG A 148 -1.58 -11.29 24.00
CA ARG A 148 -2.50 -10.45 24.79
C ARG A 148 -3.74 -10.00 24.00
N ASN A 149 -3.56 -9.69 22.72
CA ASN A 149 -4.63 -9.19 21.86
C ASN A 149 -5.34 -10.31 21.07
N LYS A 150 -4.95 -11.58 21.25
CA LYS A 150 -5.49 -12.75 20.53
C LYS A 150 -5.39 -12.61 18.99
N VAL A 151 -4.34 -11.98 18.50
CA VAL A 151 -4.05 -11.79 17.08
C VAL A 151 -3.09 -12.88 16.63
N LYS A 152 -3.39 -13.55 15.51
CA LYS A 152 -2.52 -14.57 14.94
C LYS A 152 -1.39 -13.93 14.14
N LEU A 153 -0.13 -14.20 14.50
CA LEU A 153 1.02 -13.84 13.66
C LEU A 153 1.23 -14.93 12.59
N ALA A 154 1.15 -14.54 11.33
CA ALA A 154 1.30 -15.43 10.17
C ALA A 154 2.60 -15.10 9.43
N PHE A 155 3.69 -15.73 9.84
CA PHE A 155 4.98 -15.56 9.16
C PHE A 155 4.98 -16.24 7.79
N ILE A 156 5.49 -15.55 6.78
CA ILE A 156 5.65 -16.13 5.44
C ILE A 156 6.76 -17.21 5.46
N ALA A 157 6.52 -18.32 4.78
CA ALA A 157 7.53 -19.36 4.66
C ALA A 157 8.72 -18.85 3.83
N PRO A 158 9.96 -19.20 4.18
CA PRO A 158 11.14 -18.85 3.40
C PRO A 158 10.98 -19.22 1.92
N GLY A 159 11.26 -18.28 1.02
CA GLY A 159 11.13 -18.50 -0.43
C GLY A 159 9.69 -18.47 -0.97
N LYS A 160 8.68 -18.12 -0.17
CA LYS A 160 7.28 -17.98 -0.58
C LYS A 160 6.77 -16.53 -0.49
N PRO A 161 7.33 -15.57 -1.26
CA PRO A 161 6.94 -14.16 -1.20
C PRO A 161 5.46 -13.92 -1.51
N VAL A 162 4.84 -14.80 -2.32
CA VAL A 162 3.40 -14.71 -2.65
C VAL A 162 2.49 -14.68 -1.41
N GLN A 163 2.95 -15.18 -0.27
CA GLN A 163 2.20 -15.14 0.98
C GLN A 163 2.08 -13.72 1.58
N ASN A 164 2.94 -12.76 1.17
CA ASN A 164 2.84 -11.34 1.55
C ASN A 164 2.52 -10.43 0.33
N ALA A 165 1.84 -10.98 -0.68
CA ALA A 165 1.61 -10.30 -1.96
C ALA A 165 0.88 -8.93 -1.80
N TYR A 166 0.08 -8.75 -0.76
CA TYR A 166 -0.62 -7.49 -0.53
C TYR A 166 0.33 -6.39 -0.07
N ALA A 167 1.18 -6.66 0.93
CA ALA A 167 2.20 -5.72 1.36
C ALA A 167 3.23 -5.47 0.26
N GLU A 168 3.70 -6.51 -0.46
CA GLU A 168 4.61 -6.35 -1.60
C GLU A 168 4.01 -5.46 -2.70
N SER A 169 2.74 -5.73 -3.07
CA SER A 169 2.04 -4.93 -4.09
C SER A 169 1.82 -3.48 -3.63
N PHE A 170 1.59 -3.26 -2.34
CA PHE A 170 1.52 -1.91 -1.77
C PHE A 170 2.89 -1.24 -1.79
N ASN A 171 3.93 -1.94 -1.35
CA ASN A 171 5.31 -1.44 -1.33
C ASN A 171 5.82 -1.05 -2.73
N ASP A 172 5.45 -1.80 -3.77
CA ASP A 172 5.71 -1.42 -5.16
C ASP A 172 5.05 -0.07 -5.54
N LYS A 173 3.84 0.20 -5.04
CA LYS A 173 3.12 1.44 -5.34
C LYS A 173 3.70 2.64 -4.60
N ILE A 174 3.88 2.52 -3.28
CA ILE A 174 4.45 3.62 -2.49
C ILE A 174 5.89 3.91 -2.94
N ARG A 175 6.68 2.88 -3.32
CA ARG A 175 8.00 3.06 -3.89
C ARG A 175 7.96 3.89 -5.17
N GLN A 176 7.06 3.54 -6.09
CA GLN A 176 7.00 4.18 -7.40
C GLN A 176 6.32 5.54 -7.37
N GLU A 177 5.29 5.72 -6.54
CA GLU A 177 4.41 6.89 -6.57
C GLU A 177 4.76 7.92 -5.48
N CYS A 178 5.60 7.56 -4.48
CA CYS A 178 6.03 8.43 -3.41
C CYS A 178 7.57 8.49 -3.29
N PHE A 179 8.21 7.40 -2.89
CA PHE A 179 9.65 7.43 -2.58
C PHE A 179 10.53 7.79 -3.78
N ASN A 180 10.22 7.30 -4.98
CA ASN A 180 10.97 7.59 -6.20
C ASN A 180 10.62 8.97 -6.84
N GLU A 181 9.59 9.65 -6.35
CA GLU A 181 9.17 10.96 -6.87
C GLU A 181 9.60 12.13 -5.97
N HIS A 182 10.13 11.82 -4.76
CA HIS A 182 10.52 12.83 -3.78
C HIS A 182 11.97 12.64 -3.30
N TRP A 183 12.60 13.75 -2.97
CA TRP A 183 13.80 13.81 -2.17
C TRP A 183 13.41 14.13 -0.72
N PHE A 184 14.06 13.50 0.24
CA PHE A 184 13.75 13.68 1.66
C PHE A 184 14.89 14.46 2.35
N PRO A 185 14.78 15.79 2.52
CA PRO A 185 15.81 16.60 3.15
C PRO A 185 16.09 16.16 4.61
N ASN A 186 15.01 15.79 5.31
CA ASN A 186 15.07 15.35 6.70
C ASN A 186 13.91 14.38 7.04
N LEU A 187 13.98 13.80 8.23
CA LEU A 187 12.99 12.81 8.69
C LEU A 187 11.58 13.40 8.83
N SER A 188 11.45 14.64 9.26
CA SER A 188 10.15 15.32 9.41
C SER A 188 9.44 15.47 8.07
N GLU A 189 10.18 15.92 7.05
CA GLU A 189 9.65 16.02 5.68
C GLU A 189 9.32 14.66 5.10
N ALA A 190 10.15 13.63 5.33
CA ALA A 190 9.84 12.28 4.89
C ALA A 190 8.52 11.77 5.49
N ARG A 191 8.31 11.98 6.80
CA ARG A 191 7.05 11.63 7.47
C ARG A 191 5.86 12.37 6.89
N ARG A 192 5.97 13.68 6.69
CA ARG A 192 4.91 14.51 6.13
C ARG A 192 4.51 14.05 4.72
N ILE A 193 5.48 13.89 3.83
CA ILE A 193 5.25 13.50 2.43
C ILE A 193 4.63 12.10 2.35
N VAL A 194 5.13 11.15 3.13
CA VAL A 194 4.61 9.77 3.14
C VAL A 194 3.19 9.74 3.70
N GLU A 195 2.89 10.51 4.76
CA GLU A 195 1.54 10.59 5.33
C GLU A 195 0.54 11.25 4.37
N GLU A 196 0.91 12.35 3.70
CA GLU A 196 0.10 12.99 2.68
C GLU A 196 -0.20 12.03 1.53
N TRP A 197 0.81 11.28 1.06
CA TRP A 197 0.63 10.26 0.05
C TRP A 197 -0.29 9.12 0.54
N ARG A 198 -0.16 8.67 1.78
CA ARG A 198 -1.02 7.63 2.38
C ARG A 198 -2.49 8.07 2.40
N GLN A 199 -2.74 9.31 2.81
CA GLN A 199 -4.10 9.87 2.81
C GLN A 199 -4.66 9.93 1.38
N GLU A 200 -3.89 10.41 0.41
CA GLU A 200 -4.29 10.46 -0.99
C GLU A 200 -4.50 9.06 -1.59
N TYR A 201 -3.65 8.09 -1.22
CA TYR A 201 -3.80 6.69 -1.59
C TYR A 201 -5.14 6.11 -1.12
N ASN A 202 -5.55 6.39 0.11
CA ASN A 202 -6.78 5.87 0.68
C ASN A 202 -8.04 6.59 0.18
N SER A 203 -7.99 7.92 0.01
CA SER A 203 -9.17 8.75 -0.24
C SER A 203 -9.40 9.13 -1.69
N PHE A 204 -8.35 9.14 -2.52
CA PHE A 204 -8.45 9.66 -3.89
C PHE A 204 -8.05 8.66 -4.97
N ARG A 205 -7.05 7.80 -4.71
CA ARG A 205 -6.48 6.90 -5.69
C ARG A 205 -7.44 5.77 -6.10
N PRO A 206 -7.87 5.67 -7.39
CA PRO A 206 -8.72 4.57 -7.84
C PRO A 206 -7.96 3.24 -7.87
N HIS A 207 -8.64 2.16 -7.46
CA HIS A 207 -8.12 0.81 -7.46
C HIS A 207 -8.93 -0.11 -8.38
N SER A 208 -8.32 -0.62 -9.44
CA SER A 208 -8.99 -1.53 -10.39
C SER A 208 -9.49 -2.82 -9.72
N SER A 209 -8.78 -3.32 -8.69
CA SER A 209 -9.21 -4.48 -7.91
C SER A 209 -10.43 -4.22 -7.02
N LEU A 210 -10.81 -2.96 -6.82
CA LEU A 210 -11.97 -2.52 -6.05
C LEU A 210 -13.05 -1.89 -6.95
N GLY A 211 -13.03 -2.19 -8.25
CA GLY A 211 -13.98 -1.60 -9.22
C GLY A 211 -13.79 -0.10 -9.41
N ASP A 212 -12.55 0.37 -9.40
CA ASP A 212 -12.12 1.77 -9.50
C ASP A 212 -12.56 2.66 -8.31
N LEU A 213 -13.03 2.07 -7.22
CA LEU A 213 -13.23 2.77 -5.96
C LEU A 213 -11.88 3.07 -5.29
N THR A 214 -11.88 4.07 -4.42
CA THR A 214 -10.79 4.25 -3.47
C THR A 214 -10.88 3.21 -2.35
N PRO A 215 -9.79 2.88 -1.65
CA PRO A 215 -9.84 2.01 -0.48
C PRO A 215 -10.87 2.45 0.56
N GLN A 216 -10.94 3.74 0.85
CA GLN A 216 -11.88 4.31 1.81
C GLN A 216 -13.35 4.20 1.37
N GLU A 217 -13.65 4.46 0.09
CA GLU A 217 -14.99 4.26 -0.46
C GLU A 217 -15.42 2.79 -0.41
N PHE A 218 -14.48 1.87 -0.71
CA PHE A 218 -14.74 0.45 -0.64
C PHE A 218 -14.97 -0.02 0.80
N ALA A 219 -14.15 0.43 1.74
CA ALA A 219 -14.31 0.11 3.16
C ALA A 219 -15.66 0.60 3.71
N ALA A 220 -16.06 1.83 3.37
CA ALA A 220 -17.35 2.39 3.78
C ALA A 220 -18.55 1.57 3.26
N ARG A 221 -18.46 1.04 2.04
CA ARG A 221 -19.51 0.14 1.50
C ARG A 221 -19.54 -1.20 2.21
N ALA A 222 -18.38 -1.76 2.55
CA ALA A 222 -18.28 -3.06 3.20
C ALA A 222 -18.80 -3.06 4.66
N VAL A 223 -18.83 -1.91 5.31
CA VAL A 223 -19.42 -1.75 6.68
C VAL A 223 -20.95 -1.70 6.60
N ASN A 224 -21.50 -1.23 5.48
CA ASN A 224 -22.95 -1.04 5.29
C ASN A 224 -23.62 -2.21 4.55
N ALA A 225 -22.88 -3.27 4.21
CA ALA A 225 -23.36 -4.47 3.52
C ALA A 225 -23.50 -5.65 4.48
#